data_9c824307e04867c60fb8f665c7afb313
#
_entry.id   9c824307e04867c60fb8f665c7afb313
#
_cell.length_a   1.000
_cell.length_b   1.000
_cell.length_c   1.000
_cell.angle_alpha   90.00
_cell.angle_beta   90.00
_cell.angle_gamma   90.00
#
_symmetry.space_group_name_H-M   'P 1'
#
loop_
_entity.id
_entity.type
_entity.pdbx_description
1 polymer ?
#
loop_
_entity_poly.entity_id
_entity_poly.type
_entity_poly.pdbx_seq_one_letter_code
_entity_poly.pdbx_strand_id
1 'polypeptide(L)'
;MDAARARAHPDLVPLWRGLVVYRVVALVAAVVNLVRALDAWARPALGIAVVVAMAVWTAYSSWHYLRTGDPATAVADLGLTALATASTLLVDTPARIAGGGAVITTVWSAGPVLALAIALGWRGGLTGALVSIGVLFGVRQALDTDLLFDAQLLLVAGLAVGLAADTMRRSTERLRAAVAREAATAERERLARDIHDGVLQVL
;
A
#
# COMPACT_ATOMS: atom_id res chain seq x y z
N MET A 1 -16.72 20.24 -1.41
CA MET A 1 -15.29 20.44 -1.74
C MET A 1 -14.48 19.14 -1.80
N ASP A 2 -15.11 17.95 -1.83
CA ASP A 2 -14.41 16.66 -1.64
C ASP A 2 -14.42 15.67 -2.81
N ALA A 3 -15.28 15.83 -3.80
CA ALA A 3 -15.33 14.93 -4.97
C ALA A 3 -14.12 15.10 -5.93
N ALA A 4 -13.43 16.24 -5.88
CA ALA A 4 -12.26 16.52 -6.72
C ALA A 4 -10.96 15.93 -6.13
N ARG A 5 -10.83 15.81 -4.80
CA ARG A 5 -9.69 15.15 -4.13
C ARG A 5 -9.71 13.64 -4.28
N ALA A 6 -10.90 13.03 -4.40
CA ALA A 6 -11.09 11.58 -4.50
C ALA A 6 -10.56 10.94 -5.80
N ARG A 7 -10.15 11.75 -6.81
CA ARG A 7 -9.50 11.27 -8.05
C ARG A 7 -8.07 11.75 -8.15
N ALA A 8 -7.37 11.85 -7.04
CA ALA A 8 -6.12 12.58 -6.95
C ALA A 8 -4.98 12.02 -7.82
N HIS A 9 -4.98 10.74 -8.19
CA HIS A 9 -3.89 10.15 -8.97
C HIS A 9 -4.37 8.98 -9.85
N PRO A 10 -5.00 9.23 -11.03
CA PRO A 10 -5.37 8.15 -11.95
C PRO A 10 -4.16 7.33 -12.39
N ASP A 11 -2.98 7.93 -12.34
CA ASP A 11 -1.70 7.34 -12.71
C ASP A 11 -1.29 6.17 -11.81
N LEU A 12 -1.76 6.15 -10.56
CA LEU A 12 -1.44 5.12 -9.56
C LEU A 12 -2.47 3.98 -9.51
N VAL A 13 -3.53 4.03 -10.32
CA VAL A 13 -4.56 2.97 -10.35
C VAL A 13 -3.98 1.57 -10.56
N PRO A 14 -2.97 1.37 -11.44
CA PRO A 14 -2.36 0.04 -11.60
C PRO A 14 -1.71 -0.47 -10.31
N LEU A 15 -1.04 0.40 -9.54
CA LEU A 15 -0.42 0.04 -8.26
C LEU A 15 -1.48 -0.30 -7.21
N TRP A 16 -2.57 0.46 -7.13
CA TRP A 16 -3.69 0.15 -6.24
C TRP A 16 -4.37 -1.19 -6.58
N ARG A 17 -4.52 -1.50 -7.87
CA ARG A 17 -5.03 -2.82 -8.31
C ARG A 17 -4.06 -3.94 -7.91
N GLY A 18 -2.77 -3.75 -8.11
CA GLY A 18 -1.74 -4.69 -7.67
C GLY A 18 -1.79 -4.93 -6.16
N LEU A 19 -1.96 -3.87 -5.36
CA LEU A 19 -2.15 -3.98 -3.92
C LEU A 19 -3.38 -4.81 -3.54
N VAL A 20 -4.51 -4.61 -4.22
CA VAL A 20 -5.73 -5.40 -3.98
C VAL A 20 -5.49 -6.89 -4.25
N VAL A 21 -4.85 -7.22 -5.38
CA VAL A 21 -4.48 -8.61 -5.69
C VAL A 21 -3.56 -9.18 -4.61
N TYR A 22 -2.52 -8.44 -4.21
CA TYR A 22 -1.64 -8.84 -3.13
C TYR A 22 -2.41 -9.13 -1.82
N ARG A 23 -3.32 -8.26 -1.42
CA ARG A 23 -4.11 -8.41 -0.18
C ARG A 23 -5.01 -9.65 -0.20
N VAL A 24 -5.60 -9.96 -1.35
CA VAL A 24 -6.39 -11.19 -1.50
C VAL A 24 -5.50 -12.42 -1.35
N VAL A 25 -4.33 -12.44 -2.00
CA VAL A 25 -3.37 -13.54 -1.88
C VAL A 25 -2.87 -13.67 -0.44
N ALA A 26 -2.54 -12.56 0.22
CA ALA A 26 -2.09 -12.54 1.61
C ALA A 26 -3.18 -13.03 2.57
N LEU A 27 -4.45 -12.69 2.32
CA LEU A 27 -5.57 -13.20 3.10
C LEU A 27 -5.76 -14.72 2.92
N VAL A 28 -5.65 -15.21 1.68
CA VAL A 28 -5.68 -16.66 1.42
C VAL A 28 -4.55 -17.36 2.17
N ALA A 29 -3.34 -16.82 2.16
CA ALA A 29 -2.21 -17.35 2.92
C ALA A 29 -2.50 -17.36 4.44
N ALA A 30 -3.11 -16.29 4.98
CA ALA A 30 -3.50 -16.23 6.39
C ALA A 30 -4.55 -17.30 6.75
N VAL A 31 -5.54 -17.54 5.87
CA VAL A 31 -6.54 -18.61 6.05
C VAL A 31 -5.88 -19.99 6.00
N VAL A 32 -4.96 -20.24 5.06
CA VAL A 32 -4.22 -21.50 4.98
C VAL A 32 -3.39 -21.73 6.26
N ASN A 33 -2.71 -20.69 6.76
CA ASN A 33 -1.96 -20.77 8.00
C ASN A 33 -2.88 -21.02 9.21
N LEU A 34 -4.05 -20.37 9.25
CA LEU A 34 -5.07 -20.62 10.26
C LEU A 34 -5.45 -22.12 10.30
N VAL A 35 -5.84 -22.67 9.14
CA VAL A 35 -6.29 -24.07 9.05
C VAL A 35 -5.18 -25.05 9.50
N ARG A 36 -3.93 -24.77 9.12
CA ARG A 36 -2.77 -25.63 9.52
C ARG A 36 -2.42 -25.55 11.00
N ALA A 37 -2.72 -24.42 11.63
CA ALA A 37 -2.32 -24.14 13.01
C ALA A 37 -3.46 -24.28 14.02
N LEU A 38 -4.70 -24.59 13.60
CA LEU A 38 -5.88 -24.62 14.45
C LEU A 38 -5.68 -25.47 15.71
N ASP A 39 -5.14 -26.69 15.57
CA ASP A 39 -4.94 -27.63 16.66
C ASP A 39 -3.77 -27.24 17.58
N ALA A 40 -2.90 -26.35 17.11
CA ALA A 40 -1.69 -25.95 17.82
C ALA A 40 -1.86 -24.63 18.60
N TRP A 41 -2.90 -23.87 18.33
CA TRP A 41 -3.13 -22.59 19.01
C TRP A 41 -3.76 -22.76 20.38
N ALA A 42 -3.32 -21.94 21.35
CA ALA A 42 -3.89 -21.92 22.69
C ALA A 42 -5.36 -21.45 22.72
N ARG A 43 -5.72 -20.56 21.79
CA ARG A 43 -7.07 -19.97 21.67
C ARG A 43 -7.52 -19.88 20.21
N PRO A 44 -7.91 -21.01 19.60
CA PRO A 44 -8.26 -21.06 18.17
C PRO A 44 -9.43 -20.14 17.81
N ALA A 45 -10.43 -20.00 18.71
CA ALA A 45 -11.58 -19.10 18.48
C ALA A 45 -11.16 -17.63 18.30
N LEU A 46 -10.18 -17.15 19.07
CA LEU A 46 -9.63 -15.80 18.90
C LEU A 46 -8.87 -15.67 17.57
N GLY A 47 -8.10 -16.68 17.20
CA GLY A 47 -7.41 -16.69 15.91
C GLY A 47 -8.38 -16.62 14.73
N ILE A 48 -9.47 -17.36 14.78
CA ILE A 48 -10.54 -17.28 13.77
C ILE A 48 -11.14 -15.86 13.73
N ALA A 49 -11.44 -15.28 14.88
CA ALA A 49 -12.00 -13.93 14.97
C ALA A 49 -11.06 -12.87 14.34
N VAL A 50 -9.75 -12.99 14.59
CA VAL A 50 -8.74 -12.10 13.98
C VAL A 50 -8.72 -12.25 12.48
N VAL A 51 -8.70 -13.48 11.93
CA VAL A 51 -8.69 -13.69 10.47
C VAL A 51 -9.99 -13.21 9.83
N VAL A 52 -11.14 -13.36 10.47
CA VAL A 52 -12.41 -12.78 10.01
C VAL A 52 -12.33 -11.26 9.98
N ALA A 53 -11.82 -10.63 11.04
CA ALA A 53 -11.61 -9.18 11.06
C ALA A 53 -10.65 -8.71 9.94
N MET A 54 -9.56 -9.45 9.68
CA MET A 54 -8.65 -9.20 8.56
C MET A 54 -9.37 -9.29 7.21
N ALA A 55 -10.28 -10.27 7.04
CA ALA A 55 -11.05 -10.42 5.81
C ALA A 55 -11.99 -9.24 5.57
N VAL A 56 -12.74 -8.84 6.59
CA VAL A 56 -13.65 -7.68 6.54
C VAL A 56 -12.87 -6.40 6.24
N TRP A 57 -11.76 -6.20 6.93
CA TRP A 57 -10.90 -5.03 6.70
C TRP A 57 -10.27 -5.05 5.30
N THR A 58 -9.83 -6.21 4.82
CA THR A 58 -9.28 -6.35 3.46
C THR A 58 -10.33 -5.97 2.41
N ALA A 59 -11.57 -6.42 2.56
CA ALA A 59 -12.65 -6.06 1.64
C ALA A 59 -12.94 -4.55 1.66
N TYR A 60 -13.10 -3.97 2.85
CA TYR A 60 -13.37 -2.54 3.03
C TYR A 60 -12.24 -1.67 2.47
N SER A 61 -10.99 -1.92 2.91
CA SER A 61 -9.84 -1.11 2.50
C SER A 61 -9.52 -1.25 1.02
N SER A 62 -9.66 -2.44 0.42
CA SER A 62 -9.48 -2.64 -1.01
C SER A 62 -10.48 -1.83 -1.83
N TRP A 63 -11.77 -1.87 -1.43
CA TRP A 63 -12.80 -1.05 -2.05
C TRP A 63 -12.52 0.45 -1.92
N HIS A 64 -12.08 0.89 -0.74
CA HIS A 64 -11.77 2.29 -0.46
C HIS A 64 -10.56 2.78 -1.25
N TYR A 65 -9.47 2.00 -1.31
CA TYR A 65 -8.27 2.34 -2.07
C TYR A 65 -8.54 2.51 -3.56
N LEU A 66 -9.36 1.65 -4.16
CA LEU A 66 -9.73 1.77 -5.58
C LEU A 66 -10.58 3.02 -5.87
N ARG A 67 -11.23 3.59 -4.86
CA ARG A 67 -12.08 4.79 -5.01
C ARG A 67 -11.36 6.09 -4.69
N THR A 68 -10.56 6.11 -3.64
CA THR A 68 -10.02 7.35 -3.07
C THR A 68 -8.51 7.44 -3.10
N GLY A 69 -7.80 6.31 -2.93
CA GLY A 69 -6.34 6.30 -2.75
C GLY A 69 -5.89 7.10 -1.51
N ASP A 70 -6.75 7.18 -0.49
CA ASP A 70 -6.56 8.07 0.66
C ASP A 70 -5.43 7.58 1.58
N PRO A 71 -4.42 8.44 1.89
CA PRO A 71 -3.35 8.11 2.83
C PRO A 71 -3.83 7.87 4.27
N ALA A 72 -4.95 8.46 4.70
CA ALA A 72 -5.49 8.21 6.04
C ALA A 72 -5.95 6.76 6.20
N THR A 73 -6.52 6.17 5.15
CA THR A 73 -6.85 4.74 5.13
C THR A 73 -5.60 3.86 5.24
N ALA A 74 -4.48 4.26 4.61
CA ALA A 74 -3.22 3.51 4.71
C ALA A 74 -2.62 3.58 6.13
N VAL A 75 -2.76 4.71 6.82
CA VAL A 75 -2.37 4.85 8.22
C VAL A 75 -3.26 3.99 9.15
N ALA A 76 -4.58 4.01 8.93
CA ALA A 76 -5.51 3.16 9.67
C ALA A 76 -5.22 1.67 9.45
N ASP A 77 -4.87 1.30 8.22
CA ASP A 77 -4.47 -0.05 7.83
C ASP A 77 -3.21 -0.51 8.58
N LEU A 78 -2.21 0.37 8.71
CA LEU A 78 -1.01 0.08 9.50
C LEU A 78 -1.35 -0.14 10.97
N GLY A 79 -2.19 0.71 11.55
CA GLY A 79 -2.63 0.59 12.95
C GLY A 79 -3.40 -0.71 13.21
N LEU A 80 -4.36 -1.06 12.35
CA LEU A 80 -5.12 -2.31 12.47
C LEU A 80 -4.23 -3.54 12.28
N THR A 81 -3.26 -3.46 11.36
CA THR A 81 -2.27 -4.53 11.17
C THR A 81 -1.39 -4.70 12.41
N ALA A 82 -0.96 -3.60 13.02
CA ALA A 82 -0.20 -3.65 14.27
C ALA A 82 -1.01 -4.31 15.39
N LEU A 83 -2.30 -3.97 15.54
CA LEU A 83 -3.19 -4.61 16.50
C LEU A 83 -3.41 -6.10 16.22
N ALA A 84 -3.62 -6.47 14.96
CA ALA A 84 -3.76 -7.86 14.54
C ALA A 84 -2.47 -8.65 14.82
N THR A 85 -1.30 -8.07 14.56
CA THR A 85 0.00 -8.68 14.88
C THR A 85 0.18 -8.85 16.39
N ALA A 86 -0.11 -7.82 17.17
CA ALA A 86 -0.02 -7.88 18.62
C ALA A 86 -1.00 -8.90 19.24
N SER A 87 -2.16 -9.14 18.59
CA SER A 87 -3.11 -10.16 19.05
C SER A 87 -2.56 -11.58 19.05
N THR A 88 -1.47 -11.84 18.33
CA THR A 88 -0.73 -13.11 18.38
C THR A 88 -0.33 -13.48 19.81
N LEU A 89 0.03 -12.47 20.64
CA LEU A 89 0.34 -12.67 22.06
C LEU A 89 -0.84 -13.19 22.90
N LEU A 90 -2.07 -12.98 22.41
CA LEU A 90 -3.29 -13.46 23.07
C LEU A 90 -3.76 -14.81 22.50
N VAL A 91 -3.43 -15.11 21.26
CA VAL A 91 -3.86 -16.32 20.53
C VAL A 91 -2.93 -17.49 20.81
N ASP A 92 -1.62 -17.20 20.96
CA ASP A 92 -0.59 -18.23 21.08
C ASP A 92 0.17 -18.16 22.41
N THR A 93 0.91 -19.21 22.74
CA THR A 93 1.73 -19.26 23.93
C THR A 93 3.08 -18.59 23.70
N PRO A 94 3.70 -17.95 24.72
CA PRO A 94 5.04 -17.36 24.58
C PRO A 94 6.11 -18.37 24.13
N ALA A 95 6.01 -19.61 24.58
CA ALA A 95 6.94 -20.67 24.19
C ALA A 95 6.88 -21.00 22.71
N ARG A 96 5.70 -20.96 22.10
CA ARG A 96 5.52 -21.22 20.67
C ARG A 96 5.97 -20.04 19.83
N ILE A 97 5.70 -18.81 20.27
CA ILE A 97 6.18 -17.58 19.63
C ILE A 97 7.72 -17.57 19.60
N ALA A 98 8.36 -17.88 20.74
CA ALA A 98 9.82 -17.97 20.85
C ALA A 98 10.43 -19.12 20.05
N GLY A 99 9.67 -20.22 19.81
CA GLY A 99 10.07 -21.33 18.99
C GLY A 99 9.88 -21.15 17.47
N GLY A 100 9.64 -19.92 16.99
CA GLY A 100 9.45 -19.62 15.57
C GLY A 100 8.04 -19.95 15.05
N GLY A 101 7.04 -20.01 15.91
CA GLY A 101 5.64 -20.15 15.51
C GLY A 101 5.22 -19.03 14.56
N ALA A 102 4.48 -19.38 13.49
CA ALA A 102 4.03 -18.41 12.51
C ALA A 102 3.14 -17.34 13.15
N VAL A 103 3.52 -16.07 13.00
CA VAL A 103 2.66 -14.93 13.36
C VAL A 103 1.46 -14.91 12.42
N ILE A 104 0.24 -14.68 12.93
CA ILE A 104 -1.02 -14.71 12.15
C ILE A 104 -0.95 -13.81 10.92
N THR A 105 -0.23 -12.69 11.02
CA THR A 105 -0.21 -11.61 10.02
C THR A 105 1.02 -11.60 9.12
N THR A 106 1.91 -12.62 9.15
CA THR A 106 3.25 -12.56 8.52
C THR A 106 3.24 -11.99 7.09
N VAL A 107 2.48 -12.58 6.18
CA VAL A 107 2.38 -12.08 4.79
C VAL A 107 1.48 -10.84 4.69
N TRP A 108 0.40 -10.79 5.47
CA TRP A 108 -0.58 -9.71 5.40
C TRP A 108 -0.03 -8.35 5.88
N SER A 109 0.99 -8.37 6.74
CA SER A 109 1.64 -7.18 7.31
C SER A 109 2.34 -6.28 6.27
N ALA A 110 2.69 -6.80 5.10
CA ALA A 110 3.25 -5.97 4.04
C ALA A 110 2.17 -5.12 3.32
N GLY A 111 0.89 -5.47 3.42
CA GLY A 111 -0.21 -4.71 2.81
C GLY A 111 -0.20 -3.22 3.14
N PRO A 112 -0.20 -2.81 4.42
CA PRO A 112 -0.15 -1.39 4.80
C PRO A 112 1.16 -0.71 4.43
N VAL A 113 2.30 -1.43 4.43
CA VAL A 113 3.59 -0.90 3.97
C VAL A 113 3.49 -0.51 2.51
N LEU A 114 2.94 -1.39 1.66
CA LEU A 114 2.71 -1.12 0.24
C LEU A 114 1.68 -0.01 0.04
N ALA A 115 0.61 0.04 0.84
CA ALA A 115 -0.39 1.10 0.78
C ALA A 115 0.22 2.48 1.07
N LEU A 116 1.04 2.59 2.12
CA LEU A 116 1.76 3.82 2.46
C LEU A 116 2.81 4.17 1.40
N ALA A 117 3.48 3.18 0.83
CA ALA A 117 4.42 3.38 -0.28
C ALA A 117 3.72 3.97 -1.51
N ILE A 118 2.54 3.45 -1.87
CA ILE A 118 1.75 3.98 -2.99
C ILE A 118 1.21 5.38 -2.66
N ALA A 119 0.73 5.62 -1.43
CA ALA A 119 0.13 6.88 -1.05
C ALA A 119 1.16 8.02 -0.88
N LEU A 120 2.28 7.75 -0.20
CA LEU A 120 3.25 8.75 0.24
C LEU A 120 4.65 8.61 -0.39
N GLY A 121 4.81 7.69 -1.35
CA GLY A 121 6.09 7.42 -2.00
C GLY A 121 7.07 6.64 -1.11
N TRP A 122 8.38 6.73 -1.44
CA TRP A 122 9.41 5.96 -0.75
C TRP A 122 9.48 6.23 0.76
N ARG A 123 9.16 7.46 1.19
CA ARG A 123 9.12 7.82 2.63
C ARG A 123 8.00 7.08 3.36
N GLY A 124 6.81 6.97 2.73
CA GLY A 124 5.69 6.19 3.27
C GLY A 124 6.02 4.70 3.37
N GLY A 125 6.66 4.14 2.33
CA GLY A 125 7.13 2.77 2.33
C GLY A 125 8.15 2.49 3.44
N LEU A 126 9.14 3.38 3.61
CA LEU A 126 10.16 3.25 4.65
C LEU A 126 9.55 3.36 6.06
N THR A 127 8.73 4.38 6.32
CA THR A 127 8.10 4.55 7.65
C THR A 127 7.17 3.39 7.98
N GLY A 128 6.35 2.92 7.01
CA GLY A 128 5.49 1.76 7.18
C GLY A 128 6.29 0.49 7.50
N ALA A 129 7.38 0.25 6.78
CA ALA A 129 8.26 -0.89 7.03
C ALA A 129 8.88 -0.84 8.44
N LEU A 130 9.44 0.30 8.85
CA LEU A 130 10.06 0.45 10.17
C LEU A 130 9.05 0.24 11.31
N VAL A 131 7.83 0.77 11.17
CA VAL A 131 6.77 0.55 12.18
C VAL A 131 6.39 -0.93 12.24
N SER A 132 6.19 -1.59 11.08
CA SER A 132 5.84 -3.00 11.02
C SER A 132 6.92 -3.90 11.61
N ILE A 133 8.20 -3.61 11.33
CA ILE A 133 9.36 -4.32 11.91
C ILE A 133 9.39 -4.13 13.43
N GLY A 134 9.15 -2.90 13.92
CA GLY A 134 9.08 -2.62 15.35
C GLY A 134 7.99 -3.41 16.06
N VAL A 135 6.82 -3.53 15.45
CA VAL A 135 5.70 -4.34 15.98
C VAL A 135 6.05 -5.83 15.98
N LEU A 136 6.62 -6.35 14.88
CA LEU A 136 7.05 -7.75 14.79
C LEU A 136 8.12 -8.07 15.84
N PHE A 137 9.11 -7.21 16.01
CA PHE A 137 10.12 -7.35 17.06
C PHE A 137 9.50 -7.34 18.46
N GLY A 138 8.54 -6.43 18.72
CA GLY A 138 7.83 -6.37 20.00
C GLY A 138 7.03 -7.63 20.32
N VAL A 139 6.51 -8.33 19.30
CA VAL A 139 5.78 -9.60 19.46
C VAL A 139 6.74 -10.78 19.65
N ARG A 140 7.78 -10.87 18.81
CA ARG A 140 8.75 -12.01 18.87
C ARG A 140 9.75 -11.88 20.00
N GLN A 141 10.11 -10.65 20.39
CA GLN A 141 11.13 -10.33 21.40
C GLN A 141 12.49 -11.01 21.17
N ALA A 142 12.76 -11.42 19.93
CA ALA A 142 13.99 -12.07 19.51
C ALA A 142 14.41 -11.56 18.15
N LEU A 143 15.74 -11.42 17.95
CA LEU A 143 16.35 -11.14 16.65
C LEU A 143 16.69 -12.50 16.01
N ASP A 144 15.68 -13.17 15.49
CA ASP A 144 15.82 -14.42 14.78
C ASP A 144 15.97 -14.21 13.26
N THR A 145 16.30 -15.28 12.56
CA THR A 145 16.48 -15.25 11.10
C THR A 145 15.19 -14.87 10.38
N ASP A 146 14.04 -15.30 10.90
CA ASP A 146 12.73 -15.02 10.30
C ASP A 146 12.38 -13.54 10.40
N LEU A 147 12.66 -12.89 11.54
CA LEU A 147 12.47 -11.44 11.69
C LEU A 147 13.39 -10.66 10.72
N LEU A 148 14.63 -11.12 10.53
CA LEU A 148 15.55 -10.47 9.59
C LEU A 148 15.07 -10.59 8.15
N PHE A 149 14.55 -11.76 7.74
CA PHE A 149 13.94 -11.93 6.42
C PHE A 149 12.69 -11.09 6.24
N ASP A 150 11.78 -11.07 7.22
CA ASP A 150 10.58 -10.24 7.20
C ASP A 150 10.96 -8.76 7.10
N ALA A 151 11.92 -8.29 7.89
CA ALA A 151 12.41 -6.93 7.87
C ALA A 151 13.01 -6.54 6.51
N GLN A 152 13.87 -7.39 5.95
CA GLN A 152 14.46 -7.17 4.64
C GLN A 152 13.37 -7.09 3.56
N LEU A 153 12.41 -8.01 3.57
CA LEU A 153 11.32 -8.04 2.60
C LEU A 153 10.46 -6.77 2.69
N LEU A 154 10.06 -6.35 3.90
CA LEU A 154 9.26 -5.15 4.13
C LEU A 154 9.98 -3.88 3.67
N LEU A 155 11.29 -3.75 3.98
CA LEU A 155 12.09 -2.61 3.55
C LEU A 155 12.24 -2.56 2.03
N VAL A 156 12.63 -3.68 1.42
CA VAL A 156 12.83 -3.74 -0.04
C VAL A 156 11.51 -3.49 -0.76
N ALA A 157 10.42 -4.14 -0.35
CA ALA A 157 9.11 -3.95 -0.98
C ALA A 157 8.58 -2.52 -0.80
N GLY A 158 8.67 -1.96 0.41
CA GLY A 158 8.24 -0.60 0.71
C GLY A 158 9.03 0.45 -0.09
N LEU A 159 10.36 0.31 -0.16
CA LEU A 159 11.20 1.22 -0.93
C LEU A 159 10.97 1.07 -2.44
N ALA A 160 10.94 -0.16 -2.96
CA ALA A 160 10.77 -0.40 -4.40
C ALA A 160 9.44 0.14 -4.92
N VAL A 161 8.33 -0.19 -4.22
CA VAL A 161 7.00 0.30 -4.60
C VAL A 161 6.88 1.81 -4.40
N GLY A 162 7.47 2.36 -3.34
CA GLY A 162 7.46 3.79 -3.09
C GLY A 162 8.24 4.58 -4.14
N LEU A 163 9.43 4.11 -4.56
CA LEU A 163 10.19 4.70 -5.66
C LEU A 163 9.45 4.57 -7.00
N ALA A 164 8.80 3.43 -7.25
CA ALA A 164 7.98 3.26 -8.44
C ALA A 164 6.82 4.26 -8.48
N ALA A 165 6.10 4.43 -7.35
CA ALA A 165 5.01 5.40 -7.24
C ALA A 165 5.50 6.84 -7.48
N ASP A 166 6.64 7.23 -6.89
CA ASP A 166 7.23 8.55 -7.09
C ASP A 166 7.68 8.77 -8.55
N THR A 167 8.25 7.75 -9.17
CA THR A 167 8.65 7.79 -10.58
C THR A 167 7.46 7.96 -11.50
N MET A 168 6.37 7.21 -11.25
CA MET A 168 5.12 7.35 -12.02
C MET A 168 4.54 8.75 -11.89
N ARG A 169 4.44 9.32 -10.67
CA ARG A 169 3.97 10.70 -10.46
C ARG A 169 4.79 11.71 -11.26
N ARG A 170 6.13 11.66 -11.11
CA ARG A 170 7.03 12.58 -11.83
C ARG A 170 6.94 12.43 -13.35
N SER A 171 6.81 11.21 -13.86
CA SER A 171 6.68 10.96 -15.29
C SER A 171 5.38 11.55 -15.86
N THR A 172 4.27 11.37 -15.13
CA THR A 172 2.98 11.95 -15.52
C THR A 172 2.99 13.48 -15.47
N GLU A 173 3.58 14.07 -14.43
CA GLU A 173 3.74 15.54 -14.35
C GLU A 173 4.56 16.08 -15.52
N ARG A 174 5.66 15.42 -15.88
CA ARG A 174 6.48 15.81 -17.05
C ARG A 174 5.71 15.71 -18.35
N LEU A 175 4.94 14.62 -18.54
CA LEU A 175 4.13 14.43 -19.74
C LEU A 175 3.04 15.50 -19.84
N ARG A 176 2.32 15.79 -18.75
CA ARG A 176 1.31 16.87 -18.72
C ARG A 176 1.94 18.22 -19.05
N ALA A 177 3.12 18.52 -18.50
CA ALA A 177 3.83 19.76 -18.79
C ALA A 177 4.30 19.83 -20.26
N ALA A 178 4.72 18.70 -20.87
CA ALA A 178 5.10 18.67 -22.27
C ALA A 178 3.89 18.90 -23.20
N VAL A 179 2.78 18.21 -22.96
CA VAL A 179 1.53 18.40 -23.72
C VAL A 179 1.01 19.83 -23.62
N ALA A 180 1.06 20.43 -22.41
CA ALA A 180 0.65 21.83 -22.22
C ALA A 180 1.52 22.82 -23.00
N ARG A 181 2.85 22.59 -23.08
CA ARG A 181 3.77 23.44 -23.89
C ARG A 181 3.48 23.29 -25.38
N GLU A 182 3.27 22.07 -25.86
CA GLU A 182 2.97 21.79 -27.26
C GLU A 182 1.66 22.45 -27.68
N ALA A 183 0.60 22.36 -26.87
CA ALA A 183 -0.66 23.03 -27.08
C ALA A 183 -0.51 24.57 -27.14
N ALA A 184 0.29 25.16 -26.25
CA ALA A 184 0.55 26.60 -26.23
C ALA A 184 1.34 27.05 -27.48
N THR A 185 2.27 26.22 -27.98
CA THR A 185 3.03 26.53 -29.22
C THR A 185 2.11 26.45 -30.43
N ALA A 186 1.28 25.41 -30.53
CA ALA A 186 0.32 25.25 -31.63
C ALA A 186 -0.68 26.42 -31.69
N GLU A 187 -1.16 26.90 -30.53
CA GLU A 187 -2.08 28.03 -30.48
C GLU A 187 -1.39 29.35 -30.90
N ARG A 188 -0.13 29.57 -30.50
CA ARG A 188 0.64 30.74 -30.98
C ARG A 188 0.84 30.72 -32.50
N GLU A 189 1.18 29.56 -33.08
CA GLU A 189 1.34 29.41 -34.52
C GLU A 189 0.01 29.62 -35.26
N ARG A 190 -1.11 29.17 -34.68
CA ARG A 190 -2.44 29.44 -35.23
C ARG A 190 -2.76 30.93 -35.23
N LEU A 191 -2.60 31.60 -34.11
CA LEU A 191 -2.85 33.05 -34.00
C LEU A 191 -1.94 33.84 -34.95
N ALA A 192 -0.67 33.46 -35.10
CA ALA A 192 0.24 34.12 -36.05
C ALA A 192 -0.23 33.95 -37.50
N ARG A 193 -0.77 32.81 -37.87
CA ARG A 193 -1.37 32.60 -39.22
C ARG A 193 -2.64 33.42 -39.40
N ASP A 194 -3.54 33.40 -38.43
CA ASP A 194 -4.80 34.17 -38.49
C ASP A 194 -4.53 35.70 -38.62
N ILE A 195 -3.51 36.21 -37.93
CA ILE A 195 -3.07 37.60 -38.08
C ILE A 195 -2.48 37.88 -39.44
N HIS A 196 -1.64 36.97 -39.93
CA HIS A 196 -1.00 37.10 -41.26
C HIS A 196 -2.06 37.14 -42.38
N ASP A 197 -3.03 36.24 -42.34
CA ASP A 197 -4.09 36.15 -43.33
C ASP A 197 -5.06 37.33 -43.23
N GLY A 198 -5.34 37.83 -42.01
CA GLY A 198 -6.15 39.01 -41.82
C GLY A 198 -5.50 40.32 -42.34
N VAL A 199 -4.17 40.43 -42.22
CA VAL A 199 -3.45 41.61 -42.73
C VAL A 199 -3.41 41.59 -44.29
N LEU A 200 -3.27 40.41 -44.92
CA LEU A 200 -3.28 40.27 -46.36
C LEU A 200 -4.64 40.57 -47.01
N GLN A 201 -5.74 40.40 -46.28
CA GLN A 201 -7.09 40.71 -46.76
C GLN A 201 -7.45 42.22 -46.74
N VAL A 202 -6.66 43.04 -46.05
CA VAL A 202 -6.94 44.48 -45.88
C VAL A 202 -6.08 45.36 -46.84
N LEU A 203 -5.11 44.76 -47.54
CA LEU A 203 -4.28 45.40 -48.58
C LEU A 203 -4.78 45.05 -49.98
#